data_4e8f3cfc20ce9121651fefef757f1ae5
#
_entry.id   4e8f3cfc20ce9121651fefef757f1ae5
#
_cell.length_a   1.000
_cell.length_b   1.000
_cell.length_c   1.000
_cell.angle_alpha   90.00
_cell.angle_beta   90.00
_cell.angle_gamma   90.00
#
_symmetry.space_group_name_H-M   'P 1'
#
loop_
_entity.id
_entity.type
_entity.pdbx_description
1 polymer ?
#
loop_
_entity_poly.entity_id
_entity_poly.type
_entity_poly.pdbx_seq_one_letter_code
_entity_poly.pdbx_strand_id
1 'polypeptide(L)'
;MNATWTVRIDRLATQLPVGIYDHEQDAQPVWVSLTATGEASAAPGSLGDCFDYEPLCRWLTQEWPTSPHTPLLETRVNQVIEFLFAADPRVQQVWVGLYKQRVSQQALAVGMERASSRAEFEALRRSPSKPSAYLQSLTQLDETHARLVP
;
A
#
# COMPACT_ATOMS: atom_id res chain seq x y z
N MET A 1 -17.25 24.76 -9.64
CA MET A 1 -17.70 23.35 -9.74
C MET A 1 -16.50 22.45 -9.68
N ASN A 2 -16.53 21.46 -8.82
CA ASN A 2 -15.46 20.49 -8.69
C ASN A 2 -15.67 19.33 -9.68
N ALA A 3 -14.59 18.85 -10.25
CA ALA A 3 -14.58 17.65 -11.08
C ALA A 3 -14.03 16.47 -10.28
N THR A 4 -14.35 15.28 -10.69
CA THR A 4 -13.71 14.07 -10.18
C THR A 4 -12.46 13.78 -11.00
N TRP A 5 -11.33 13.69 -10.33
CA TRP A 5 -10.05 13.35 -10.93
C TRP A 5 -9.54 12.03 -10.38
N THR A 6 -8.80 11.29 -11.21
CA THR A 6 -8.13 10.08 -10.82
C THR A 6 -6.64 10.19 -11.13
N VAL A 7 -5.82 10.00 -10.09
CA VAL A 7 -4.40 9.73 -10.25
C VAL A 7 -4.22 8.23 -10.43
N ARG A 8 -3.44 7.83 -11.41
CA ARG A 8 -3.12 6.43 -11.70
C ARG A 8 -1.62 6.25 -11.74
N ILE A 9 -1.13 5.22 -11.06
CA ILE A 9 0.22 4.67 -11.24
C ILE A 9 0.06 3.25 -11.76
N ASP A 10 0.76 2.95 -12.85
CA ASP A 10 0.71 1.64 -13.48
C ASP A 10 2.10 1.01 -13.48
N ARG A 11 2.25 -0.06 -12.69
CA ARG A 11 3.47 -0.87 -12.57
C ARG A 11 4.73 -0.08 -12.19
N LEU A 12 4.66 0.73 -11.16
CA LEU A 12 5.86 1.33 -10.59
C LEU A 12 6.72 0.23 -9.97
N ALA A 13 7.99 0.17 -10.36
CA ALA A 13 8.94 -0.80 -9.82
C ALA A 13 9.57 -0.27 -8.52
N THR A 14 9.54 -1.10 -7.48
CA THR A 14 10.20 -0.82 -6.20
C THR A 14 10.80 -2.09 -5.61
N GLN A 15 11.49 -1.95 -4.49
CA GLN A 15 12.07 -3.06 -3.73
C GLN A 15 11.48 -3.03 -2.32
N LEU A 16 10.91 -4.15 -1.84
CA LEU A 16 10.32 -4.21 -0.51
C LEU A 16 10.83 -5.40 0.29
N PRO A 17 11.21 -5.19 1.56
CA PRO A 17 11.44 -6.28 2.50
C PRO A 17 10.08 -6.82 2.98
N VAL A 18 9.54 -7.81 2.31
CA VAL A 18 8.23 -8.39 2.56
C VAL A 18 8.21 -9.88 2.25
N GLY A 19 7.57 -10.67 3.10
CA GLY A 19 7.35 -12.08 2.90
C GLY A 19 7.52 -12.89 4.18
N ILE A 20 6.92 -14.10 4.20
CA ILE A 20 6.91 -14.99 5.36
C ILE A 20 8.03 -16.04 5.34
N TYR A 21 8.66 -16.24 4.19
CA TYR A 21 9.69 -17.26 4.02
C TYR A 21 11.09 -16.71 4.27
N ASP A 22 12.03 -17.59 4.65
CA ASP A 22 13.41 -17.21 4.96
C ASP A 22 14.11 -16.50 3.79
N HIS A 23 13.85 -16.94 2.57
CA HIS A 23 14.40 -16.31 1.37
C HIS A 23 13.73 -14.95 1.01
N GLU A 24 12.72 -14.52 1.77
CA GLU A 24 12.03 -13.24 1.59
C GLU A 24 12.40 -12.21 2.68
N GLN A 25 13.48 -12.41 3.42
CA GLN A 25 13.90 -11.49 4.49
C GLN A 25 14.51 -10.19 3.93
N ASP A 26 15.17 -10.28 2.80
CA ASP A 26 15.73 -9.13 2.11
C ASP A 26 14.69 -8.46 1.20
N ALA A 27 14.97 -7.23 0.78
CA ALA A 27 14.13 -6.52 -0.17
C ALA A 27 14.02 -7.29 -1.50
N GLN A 28 12.82 -7.40 -2.02
CA GLN A 28 12.53 -8.08 -3.28
C GLN A 28 11.79 -7.15 -4.25
N PRO A 29 11.88 -7.39 -5.58
CA PRO A 29 11.21 -6.57 -6.56
C PRO A 29 9.68 -6.74 -6.46
N VAL A 30 8.99 -5.62 -6.39
CA VAL A 30 7.54 -5.53 -6.32
C VAL A 30 7.06 -4.47 -7.31
N TRP A 31 6.00 -4.76 -8.04
CA TRP A 31 5.27 -3.77 -8.80
C TRP A 31 4.14 -3.18 -7.97
N VAL A 32 3.98 -1.87 -8.10
CA VAL A 32 2.88 -1.10 -7.48
C VAL A 32 2.01 -0.54 -8.58
N SER A 33 0.72 -0.86 -8.52
CA SER A 33 -0.30 -0.19 -9.33
C SER A 33 -1.35 0.38 -8.37
N LEU A 34 -1.83 1.58 -8.66
CA LEU A 34 -2.84 2.21 -7.82
C LEU A 34 -3.69 3.21 -8.58
N THR A 35 -4.86 3.49 -8.04
CA THR A 35 -5.67 4.66 -8.39
C THR A 35 -6.10 5.38 -7.13
N ALA A 36 -6.14 6.72 -7.20
CA ALA A 36 -6.71 7.57 -6.15
C ALA A 36 -7.67 8.55 -6.82
N THR A 37 -8.93 8.50 -6.45
CA THR A 37 -9.99 9.29 -7.06
C THR A 37 -10.63 10.21 -6.02
N GLY A 38 -10.90 11.43 -6.40
CA GLY A 38 -11.55 12.41 -5.56
C GLY A 38 -11.92 13.67 -6.30
N GLU A 39 -12.48 14.63 -5.58
CA GLU A 39 -12.89 15.92 -6.13
C GLU A 39 -11.73 16.91 -6.11
N ALA A 40 -11.55 17.59 -7.21
CA ALA A 40 -10.59 18.69 -7.34
C ALA A 40 -11.14 19.74 -8.30
N SER A 41 -10.46 20.88 -8.43
CA SER A 41 -10.89 21.95 -9.33
C SER A 41 -11.04 21.42 -10.76
N ALA A 42 -12.12 21.78 -11.44
CA ALA A 42 -12.32 21.46 -12.85
C ALA A 42 -11.35 22.21 -13.76
N ALA A 43 -10.85 23.36 -13.32
CA ALA A 43 -9.91 24.21 -14.04
C ALA A 43 -8.76 24.62 -13.10
N PRO A 44 -7.83 23.69 -12.80
CA PRO A 44 -6.74 23.98 -11.86
C PRO A 44 -5.80 25.04 -12.43
N GLY A 45 -5.44 26.02 -11.59
CA GLY A 45 -4.50 27.08 -11.93
C GLY A 45 -3.13 26.92 -11.28
N SER A 46 -3.02 26.00 -10.31
CA SER A 46 -1.78 25.72 -9.58
C SER A 46 -1.73 24.26 -9.17
N LEU A 47 -0.56 23.79 -8.75
CA LEU A 47 -0.37 22.43 -8.23
C LEU A 47 -1.22 22.16 -6.97
N GLY A 48 -1.48 23.18 -6.15
CA GLY A 48 -2.34 23.05 -4.97
C GLY A 48 -3.80 22.76 -5.30
N ASP A 49 -4.24 23.01 -6.53
CA ASP A 49 -5.59 22.67 -7.00
C ASP A 49 -5.70 21.22 -7.52
N CYS A 50 -4.61 20.48 -7.54
CA CYS A 50 -4.49 19.14 -8.10
C CYS A 50 -4.06 18.12 -7.05
N PHE A 51 -4.23 16.84 -7.36
CA PHE A 51 -3.57 15.78 -6.61
C PHE A 51 -2.11 15.68 -7.07
N ASP A 52 -1.19 16.02 -6.17
CA ASP A 52 0.24 15.94 -6.45
C ASP A 52 0.75 14.50 -6.23
N TYR A 53 1.08 13.81 -7.30
CA TYR A 53 1.58 12.44 -7.25
C TYR A 53 3.09 12.34 -7.00
N GLU A 54 3.83 13.42 -7.06
CA GLU A 54 5.30 13.39 -6.92
C GLU A 54 5.76 12.93 -5.53
N PRO A 55 5.20 13.43 -4.41
CA PRO A 55 5.52 12.90 -3.08
C PRO A 55 5.21 11.41 -2.92
N LEU A 56 4.13 10.93 -3.56
CA LEU A 56 3.77 9.52 -3.56
C LEU A 56 4.83 8.66 -4.28
N CYS A 57 5.22 9.07 -5.49
CA CYS A 57 6.25 8.35 -6.25
C CYS A 57 7.59 8.31 -5.51
N ARG A 58 7.96 9.40 -4.86
CA ARG A 58 9.18 9.49 -4.05
C ARG A 58 9.11 8.56 -2.84
N TRP A 59 8.01 8.55 -2.12
CA TRP A 59 7.81 7.66 -0.98
C TRP A 59 7.88 6.19 -1.40
N LEU A 60 7.17 5.80 -2.47
CA LEU A 60 7.14 4.43 -2.97
C LEU A 60 8.52 3.90 -3.39
N THR A 61 9.41 4.77 -3.87
CA THR A 61 10.70 4.37 -4.45
C THR A 61 11.90 4.63 -3.53
N GLN A 62 11.82 5.57 -2.59
CA GLN A 62 12.96 6.00 -1.78
C GLN A 62 12.79 5.74 -0.28
N GLU A 63 11.63 6.02 0.29
CA GLU A 63 11.41 5.90 1.74
C GLU A 63 10.85 4.54 2.14
N TRP A 64 9.79 4.12 1.49
CA TRP A 64 9.10 2.86 1.77
C TRP A 64 10.02 1.63 1.65
N PRO A 65 10.90 1.54 0.65
CA PRO A 65 11.87 0.44 0.56
C PRO A 65 12.82 0.30 1.76
N THR A 66 13.05 1.38 2.49
CA THR A 66 13.93 1.39 3.67
C THR A 66 13.20 1.08 4.98
N SER A 67 11.88 0.89 4.92
CA SER A 67 11.08 0.56 6.09
C SER A 67 11.35 -0.86 6.58
N PRO A 68 11.09 -1.17 7.88
CA PRO A 68 11.31 -2.50 8.41
C PRO A 68 10.55 -3.58 7.66
N HIS A 69 11.13 -4.80 7.62
CA HIS A 69 10.48 -5.97 7.04
C HIS A 69 9.08 -6.20 7.60
N THR A 70 8.13 -6.58 6.74
CA THR A 70 6.79 -7.02 7.10
C THR A 70 6.53 -8.41 6.54
N PRO A 71 5.89 -9.32 7.30
CA PRO A 71 5.65 -10.67 6.81
C PRO A 71 4.59 -10.74 5.72
N LEU A 72 3.55 -9.89 5.78
CA LEU A 72 2.41 -9.98 4.88
C LEU A 72 2.37 -8.84 3.85
N LEU A 73 2.08 -9.21 2.61
CA LEU A 73 1.89 -8.25 1.51
C LEU A 73 0.66 -7.36 1.77
N GLU A 74 -0.36 -7.89 2.41
CA GLU A 74 -1.58 -7.16 2.81
C GLU A 74 -1.26 -5.97 3.72
N THR A 75 -0.30 -6.12 4.63
CA THR A 75 0.17 -5.02 5.48
C THR A 75 0.76 -3.89 4.63
N ARG A 76 1.52 -4.25 3.61
CA ARG A 76 2.09 -3.28 2.67
C ARG A 76 1.01 -2.57 1.84
N VAL A 77 -0.01 -3.29 1.39
CA VAL A 77 -1.18 -2.69 0.72
C VAL A 77 -1.84 -1.64 1.61
N ASN A 78 -2.06 -1.97 2.88
CA ASN A 78 -2.67 -1.05 3.85
C ASN A 78 -1.80 0.20 4.09
N GLN A 79 -0.47 0.06 4.10
CA GLN A 79 0.44 1.20 4.21
C GLN A 79 0.28 2.20 3.05
N VAL A 80 0.12 1.70 1.83
CA VAL A 80 -0.13 2.56 0.65
C VAL A 80 -1.48 3.25 0.75
N ILE A 81 -2.53 2.52 1.15
CA ILE A 81 -3.87 3.09 1.35
C ILE A 81 -3.84 4.20 2.40
N GLU A 82 -3.16 3.98 3.52
CA GLU A 82 -2.99 4.98 4.57
C GLU A 82 -2.26 6.24 4.06
N PHE A 83 -1.19 6.05 3.31
CA PHE A 83 -0.45 7.16 2.70
C PHE A 83 -1.35 7.99 1.77
N LEU A 84 -2.11 7.33 0.90
CA LEU A 84 -2.99 8.02 -0.07
C LEU A 84 -4.06 8.86 0.62
N PHE A 85 -4.72 8.34 1.65
CA PHE A 85 -5.73 9.11 2.38
C PHE A 85 -5.13 10.22 3.25
N ALA A 86 -3.92 10.04 3.76
CA ALA A 86 -3.22 11.07 4.51
C ALA A 86 -2.65 12.19 3.61
N ALA A 87 -2.28 11.87 2.38
CA ALA A 87 -1.64 12.79 1.46
C ALA A 87 -2.55 13.93 0.99
N ASP A 88 -3.82 13.65 0.77
CA ASP A 88 -4.79 14.65 0.28
C ASP A 88 -6.20 14.34 0.81
N PRO A 89 -6.82 15.27 1.55
CA PRO A 89 -8.17 15.08 2.09
C PRO A 89 -9.26 14.97 1.02
N ARG A 90 -8.99 15.38 -0.21
CA ARG A 90 -9.94 15.28 -1.33
C ARG A 90 -10.06 13.88 -1.91
N VAL A 91 -9.09 12.99 -1.64
CA VAL A 91 -9.14 11.59 -2.06
C VAL A 91 -10.27 10.86 -1.33
N GLN A 92 -11.20 10.26 -2.08
CA GLN A 92 -12.37 9.58 -1.54
C GLN A 92 -12.36 8.06 -1.78
N GLN A 93 -11.74 7.62 -2.89
CA GLN A 93 -11.67 6.23 -3.28
C GLN A 93 -10.25 5.90 -3.69
N VAL A 94 -9.75 4.75 -3.25
CA VAL A 94 -8.45 4.24 -3.67
C VAL A 94 -8.57 2.77 -4.07
N TRP A 95 -7.71 2.36 -4.98
CA TRP A 95 -7.44 0.96 -5.30
C TRP A 95 -5.92 0.79 -5.32
N VAL A 96 -5.42 -0.25 -4.69
CA VAL A 96 -3.98 -0.54 -4.59
C VAL A 96 -3.74 -2.01 -4.90
N GLY A 97 -2.81 -2.28 -5.80
CA GLY A 97 -2.29 -3.60 -6.10
C GLY A 97 -0.78 -3.66 -5.90
N LEU A 98 -0.31 -4.68 -5.19
CA LEU A 98 1.10 -5.00 -5.02
C LEU A 98 1.39 -6.39 -5.53
N TYR A 99 2.42 -6.53 -6.38
CA TYR A 99 2.72 -7.77 -7.08
C TYR A 99 4.19 -8.13 -6.90
N LYS A 100 4.45 -9.26 -6.27
CA LYS A 100 5.80 -9.86 -6.17
C LYS A 100 6.18 -10.50 -7.49
N GLN A 101 7.38 -10.22 -7.98
CA GLN A 101 7.83 -10.71 -9.29
C GLN A 101 8.54 -12.07 -9.24
N ARG A 102 8.90 -12.55 -8.04
CA ARG A 102 9.74 -13.76 -7.89
C ARG A 102 9.07 -14.90 -7.09
N VAL A 103 7.74 -14.93 -7.05
CA VAL A 103 7.01 -15.95 -6.29
C VAL A 103 6.87 -17.25 -7.06
N SER A 104 6.68 -17.18 -8.36
CA SER A 104 6.40 -18.33 -9.22
C SER A 104 7.12 -18.21 -10.56
N GLN A 105 7.63 -19.32 -11.07
CA GLN A 105 8.20 -19.38 -12.42
C GLN A 105 7.13 -19.38 -13.51
N GLN A 106 5.88 -19.76 -13.16
CA GLN A 106 4.76 -19.85 -14.10
C GLN A 106 3.94 -18.56 -14.19
N ALA A 107 4.12 -17.63 -13.27
CA ALA A 107 3.42 -16.35 -13.25
C ALA A 107 4.40 -15.19 -13.40
N LEU A 108 4.00 -14.18 -14.17
CA LEU A 108 4.77 -12.94 -14.31
C LEU A 108 4.92 -12.22 -12.97
N ALA A 109 3.85 -12.20 -12.21
CA ALA A 109 3.82 -11.69 -10.84
C ALA A 109 2.63 -12.29 -10.08
N VAL A 110 2.71 -12.30 -8.76
CA VAL A 110 1.63 -12.72 -7.86
C VAL A 110 1.47 -11.66 -6.78
N GLY A 111 0.24 -11.25 -6.52
CA GLY A 111 0.02 -10.17 -5.58
C GLY A 111 -1.37 -10.09 -4.99
N MET A 112 -1.58 -8.98 -4.29
CA MET A 112 -2.82 -8.67 -3.58
C MET A 112 -3.32 -7.30 -4.02
N GLU A 113 -4.63 -7.16 -4.07
CA GLU A 113 -5.32 -5.92 -4.42
C GLU A 113 -6.37 -5.59 -3.39
N ARG A 114 -6.57 -4.30 -3.13
CA ARG A 114 -7.62 -3.81 -2.25
C ARG A 114 -8.14 -2.47 -2.72
N ALA A 115 -9.47 -2.33 -2.72
CA ALA A 115 -10.16 -1.06 -2.85
C ALA A 115 -10.66 -0.59 -1.48
N SER A 116 -10.64 0.71 -1.22
CA SER A 116 -11.18 1.29 0.02
C SER A 116 -11.74 2.69 -0.25
N SER A 117 -12.84 3.00 0.40
CA SER A 117 -13.33 4.38 0.51
C SER A 117 -12.72 5.08 1.72
N ARG A 118 -12.71 6.42 1.71
CA ARG A 118 -12.31 7.20 2.89
C ARG A 118 -13.19 6.86 4.11
N ALA A 119 -14.49 6.71 3.89
CA ALA A 119 -15.42 6.38 4.97
C ALA A 119 -15.10 5.04 5.63
N GLU A 120 -14.77 4.00 4.85
CA GLU A 120 -14.33 2.70 5.36
C GLU A 120 -13.01 2.80 6.12
N PHE A 121 -12.04 3.52 5.57
CA PHE A 121 -10.74 3.74 6.19
C PHE A 121 -10.87 4.44 7.54
N GLU A 122 -11.66 5.52 7.61
CA GLU A 122 -11.89 6.25 8.84
C GLU A 122 -12.67 5.42 9.88
N ALA A 123 -13.65 4.63 9.44
CA ALA A 123 -14.39 3.72 10.32
C ALA A 123 -13.48 2.66 10.96
N LEU A 124 -12.55 2.08 10.21
CA LEU A 124 -11.57 1.13 10.73
C LEU A 124 -10.61 1.76 11.74
N ARG A 125 -10.22 3.01 11.53
CA ARG A 125 -9.37 3.75 12.49
C ARG A 125 -10.08 4.08 13.79
N ARG A 126 -11.41 4.25 13.79
CA ARG A 126 -12.23 4.55 14.98
C ARG A 126 -12.59 3.30 15.78
N SER A 127 -12.39 2.11 15.26
CA SER A 127 -12.76 0.83 15.91
C SER A 127 -11.56 0.28 16.69
N PRO A 128 -11.48 0.49 18.03
CA PRO A 128 -10.28 0.12 18.81
C PRO A 128 -10.13 -1.39 19.03
N SER A 129 -11.15 -2.20 18.70
CA SER A 129 -11.16 -3.65 19.01
C SER A 129 -10.61 -4.55 17.88
N LYS A 130 -10.46 -4.05 16.66
CA LYS A 130 -10.02 -4.87 15.51
C LYS A 130 -8.51 -4.82 15.20
N PRO A 131 -7.78 -3.71 15.43
CA PRO A 131 -6.33 -3.70 15.16
C PRO A 131 -5.54 -4.65 16.05
N SER A 132 -5.97 -4.88 17.30
CA SER A 132 -5.21 -5.72 18.23
C SER A 132 -5.29 -7.21 17.90
N ALA A 133 -6.44 -7.72 17.45
CA ALA A 133 -6.57 -9.13 17.06
C ALA A 133 -5.79 -9.45 15.77
N TYR A 134 -5.80 -8.53 14.81
CA TYR A 134 -5.04 -8.66 13.58
C TYR A 134 -3.53 -8.54 13.83
N LEU A 135 -3.10 -7.54 14.60
CA LEU A 135 -1.71 -7.37 14.99
C LEU A 135 -1.20 -8.51 15.88
N GLN A 136 -2.04 -9.03 16.78
CA GLN A 136 -1.71 -10.19 17.61
C GLN A 136 -1.57 -11.46 16.78
N SER A 137 -2.41 -11.68 15.76
CA SER A 137 -2.26 -12.80 14.85
C SER A 137 -0.99 -12.72 14.01
N LEU A 138 -0.58 -11.53 13.61
CA LEU A 138 0.69 -11.29 12.90
C LEU A 138 1.90 -11.57 13.79
N THR A 139 1.86 -11.12 15.04
CA THR A 139 2.93 -11.36 16.03
C THR A 139 3.03 -12.85 16.37
N GLN A 140 1.90 -13.56 16.49
CA GLN A 140 1.89 -15.01 16.74
C GLN A 140 2.41 -15.83 15.56
N LEU A 141 2.13 -15.41 14.32
CA LEU A 141 2.67 -16.06 13.13
C LEU A 141 4.19 -15.89 13.04
N ASP A 142 4.69 -14.72 13.41
CA ASP A 142 6.12 -14.42 13.42
C ASP A 142 6.85 -15.25 14.50
N GLU A 143 6.29 -15.35 15.72
CA GLU A 143 6.83 -16.17 16.79
C GLU A 143 6.76 -17.67 16.47
N THR A 144 5.73 -18.13 15.79
CA THR A 144 5.58 -19.54 15.41
C THR A 144 6.54 -19.91 14.30
N HIS A 145 6.81 -18.99 13.36
CA HIS A 145 7.78 -19.20 12.28
C HIS A 145 9.22 -19.17 12.80
N ALA A 146 9.53 -18.27 13.73
CA ALA A 146 10.84 -18.20 14.36
C ALA A 146 11.20 -19.48 15.16
N ARG A 147 10.19 -20.25 15.62
CA ARG A 147 10.37 -21.53 16.33
C ARG A 147 10.49 -22.74 15.41
N LEU A 148 10.14 -22.62 14.13
CA LEU A 148 10.16 -23.72 13.16
C LEU A 148 11.41 -23.76 12.29
N VAL A 149 12.34 -22.82 12.47
CA VAL A 149 13.64 -22.80 11.79
C VAL A 149 14.67 -23.49 12.68
N PRO A 150 15.25 -24.67 12.25
CA PRO A 150 16.31 -25.31 12.98
C PRO A 150 17.62 -24.54 12.91
#